data_d645da5b924edd4bd3e615956c3d5a5b
#
_entry.id   d645da5b924edd4bd3e615956c3d5a5b
#
_cell.length_a   1.000
_cell.length_b   1.000
_cell.length_c   1.000
_cell.angle_alpha   90.00
_cell.angle_beta   90.00
_cell.angle_gamma   90.00
#
_symmetry.space_group_name_H-M   'P 1'
#
loop_
_entity.id
_entity.type
_entity.pdbx_description
1 polymer ?
#
loop_
_entity_poly.entity_id
_entity_poly.type
_entity_poly.pdbx_seq_one_letter_code
_entity_poly.pdbx_strand_id
1 'polypeptide(L)'
;MNRSVRTKLTALGLCVTLMFTALTGCGNKDTKETLSTEQQSVTEVIESTENVTEAGNEVTEGASEENPVTFTDALGRDVTVTSHDRVAAMIGSFADVWLLSGGELVATANDSWESLDLDLGDDVVNLGSIQEPNTEALLAAQPDLVIASTNTTSNVEMENMLTEAGVTVAYFDVSDFAAYLQMLDICTDITGRKDLYEKNGLEVQKQIEEIKARVDDSHPSVLFLRAAASGVKAKGSEGSVGGELLKDLGCVNIADSDSGLLDNLSLEAIVTADPDYIFVTTQGTDTDAALENVQETLIDSPVWSSLTAVKENHYFVLNKRLYNLKPNARWGEAYKELADILYQEN
;
A
#
# COMPACT_ATOMS: atom_id res chain seq x y z
N MET A 1 29.89 45.14 -21.64
CA MET A 1 28.88 45.87 -22.44
C MET A 1 27.51 45.42 -22.00
N ASN A 2 26.78 46.37 -21.42
CA ASN A 2 25.44 46.30 -20.87
C ASN A 2 24.38 45.77 -21.83
N ARG A 3 23.38 45.03 -21.28
CA ARG A 3 21.98 45.48 -21.34
C ARG A 3 21.08 44.61 -20.43
N SER A 4 20.65 45.28 -19.36
CA SER A 4 19.51 44.97 -18.53
C SER A 4 18.20 45.11 -19.33
N VAL A 5 17.26 44.19 -19.18
CA VAL A 5 15.85 44.45 -19.51
C VAL A 5 15.02 44.06 -18.29
N ARG A 6 14.52 45.08 -17.61
CA ARG A 6 13.45 45.02 -16.60
C ARG A 6 12.12 45.00 -17.34
N THR A 7 11.24 44.06 -17.01
CA THR A 7 9.83 44.18 -17.38
C THR A 7 8.96 44.14 -16.13
N LYS A 8 8.02 45.07 -16.09
CA LYS A 8 7.23 45.50 -14.93
C LYS A 8 6.04 44.58 -14.68
N LEU A 9 5.76 44.38 -13.38
CA LEU A 9 4.50 43.90 -12.84
C LEU A 9 3.34 44.83 -13.20
N THR A 10 2.19 44.26 -13.58
CA THR A 10 0.89 44.92 -13.46
C THR A 10 -0.05 43.99 -12.72
N ALA A 11 -0.43 44.40 -11.52
CA ALA A 11 -1.49 43.79 -10.71
C ALA A 11 -2.87 44.20 -11.26
N LEU A 12 -3.77 43.27 -11.39
CA LEU A 12 -5.19 43.58 -11.58
C LEU A 12 -5.99 42.78 -10.55
N GLY A 13 -6.51 43.53 -9.58
CA GLY A 13 -7.45 43.05 -8.57
C GLY A 13 -8.85 42.93 -9.18
N LEU A 14 -9.56 41.87 -8.80
CA LEU A 14 -11.00 41.82 -8.99
C LEU A 14 -11.66 41.34 -7.69
N CYS A 15 -12.32 42.29 -7.02
CA CYS A 15 -13.32 42.06 -5.97
C CYS A 15 -14.55 41.40 -6.56
N VAL A 16 -15.03 40.32 -5.94
CA VAL A 16 -16.43 39.89 -6.09
C VAL A 16 -17.02 39.68 -4.72
N THR A 17 -18.07 40.48 -4.52
CA THR A 17 -18.91 40.66 -3.34
C THR A 17 -19.79 39.46 -3.03
N LEU A 18 -19.91 39.18 -1.71
CA LEU A 18 -20.89 38.28 -1.11
C LEU A 18 -22.35 38.81 -1.34
N MET A 19 -23.25 37.92 -1.64
CA MET A 19 -24.70 38.09 -1.33
C MET A 19 -25.18 36.93 -0.48
N PHE A 20 -25.53 37.27 0.77
CA PHE A 20 -26.35 36.49 1.69
C PHE A 20 -27.81 36.64 1.29
N THR A 21 -28.55 35.54 1.19
CA THR A 21 -30.01 35.56 1.34
C THR A 21 -30.41 34.49 2.34
N ALA A 22 -30.85 34.95 3.48
CA ALA A 22 -31.60 34.19 4.48
C ALA A 22 -33.06 34.07 4.07
N LEU A 23 -33.66 32.91 4.21
CA LEU A 23 -35.12 32.75 4.26
C LEU A 23 -35.47 31.79 5.38
N THR A 24 -36.07 32.39 6.42
CA THR A 24 -36.74 31.76 7.53
C THR A 24 -38.16 31.30 7.09
N GLY A 25 -38.58 30.13 7.57
CA GLY A 25 -39.95 29.67 7.46
C GLY A 25 -40.24 28.59 8.51
N CYS A 26 -40.91 29.01 9.60
CA CYS A 26 -41.48 28.17 10.64
C CYS A 26 -42.75 27.42 10.14
N GLY A 27 -43.00 26.24 10.72
CA GLY A 27 -44.31 25.60 10.61
C GLY A 27 -44.37 24.23 11.32
N ASN A 28 -44.85 24.29 12.54
CA ASN A 28 -45.12 23.19 13.48
C ASN A 28 -46.39 22.41 13.11
N LYS A 29 -46.46 21.07 13.31
CA LYS A 29 -47.43 20.41 14.19
C LYS A 29 -47.38 18.88 14.14
N ASP A 30 -47.41 18.35 15.35
CA ASP A 30 -47.62 16.96 15.80
C ASP A 30 -48.84 16.25 15.17
N THR A 31 -48.74 14.92 15.04
CA THR A 31 -49.81 14.00 15.52
C THR A 31 -49.23 12.57 15.66
N LYS A 32 -49.40 12.01 16.88
CA LYS A 32 -49.32 10.62 17.26
C LYS A 32 -50.51 9.80 16.76
N GLU A 33 -50.30 8.50 16.49
CA GLU A 33 -51.12 7.35 16.86
C GLU A 33 -50.51 6.07 16.24
N THR A 34 -50.07 5.16 16.93
CA THR A 34 -50.42 4.03 17.80
C THR A 34 -51.21 2.89 17.14
N LEU A 35 -50.62 1.66 17.30
CA LEU A 35 -51.18 0.30 17.31
C LEU A 35 -51.74 -0.26 15.98
N SER A 36 -51.56 -1.54 15.60
CA SER A 36 -51.68 -2.80 16.32
C SER A 36 -51.30 -3.98 15.43
N THR A 37 -50.60 -4.93 15.99
CA THR A 37 -50.58 -6.37 15.89
C THR A 37 -51.65 -7.03 15.02
N GLU A 38 -51.25 -8.00 14.15
CA GLU A 38 -51.87 -9.35 14.16
C GLU A 38 -51.01 -10.37 13.37
N GLN A 39 -50.75 -11.47 14.05
CA GLN A 39 -50.26 -12.74 13.51
C GLN A 39 -51.40 -13.49 12.84
N GLN A 40 -51.12 -14.18 11.76
CA GLN A 40 -51.76 -15.48 11.50
C GLN A 40 -50.90 -16.39 10.61
N SER A 41 -50.60 -17.56 11.16
CA SER A 41 -50.09 -18.77 10.54
C SER A 41 -51.23 -19.51 9.80
N VAL A 42 -50.94 -20.09 8.64
CA VAL A 42 -51.64 -21.30 8.17
C VAL A 42 -50.64 -22.22 7.44
N THR A 43 -50.53 -23.41 7.97
CA THR A 43 -49.90 -24.57 7.39
C THR A 43 -50.92 -25.31 6.54
N GLU A 44 -50.58 -25.74 5.34
CA GLU A 44 -51.21 -26.92 4.72
C GLU A 44 -50.28 -27.68 3.80
N VAL A 45 -50.21 -28.96 4.09
CA VAL A 45 -49.48 -30.04 3.43
C VAL A 45 -50.43 -30.66 2.38
N ILE A 46 -49.98 -30.96 1.17
CA ILE A 46 -50.53 -32.08 0.37
C ILE A 46 -49.41 -32.73 -0.47
N GLU A 47 -49.39 -34.00 -0.42
CA GLU A 47 -48.51 -35.06 -0.88
C GLU A 47 -48.81 -35.52 -2.33
N SER A 48 -47.78 -36.17 -2.92
CA SER A 48 -47.83 -37.21 -4.00
C SER A 48 -47.85 -36.68 -5.45
N THR A 49 -47.11 -37.22 -6.41
CA THR A 49 -46.69 -38.59 -6.75
C THR A 49 -45.56 -38.60 -7.78
N GLU A 50 -44.78 -39.68 -7.75
CA GLU A 50 -43.66 -40.04 -8.64
C GLU A 50 -44.01 -40.02 -10.13
N ASN A 51 -43.02 -39.65 -10.97
CA ASN A 51 -42.74 -40.39 -12.20
C ASN A 51 -41.26 -40.27 -12.61
N VAL A 52 -40.59 -41.38 -12.64
CA VAL A 52 -39.21 -41.58 -13.09
C VAL A 52 -39.18 -41.55 -14.62
N THR A 53 -38.27 -40.74 -15.18
CA THR A 53 -37.75 -40.99 -16.53
C THR A 53 -36.27 -40.63 -16.55
N GLU A 54 -35.41 -41.65 -16.66
CA GLU A 54 -33.98 -41.52 -16.95
C GLU A 54 -33.79 -40.86 -18.31
N ALA A 55 -33.02 -39.74 -18.32
CA ALA A 55 -32.32 -39.31 -19.50
C ALA A 55 -30.97 -38.73 -19.03
N GLY A 56 -29.91 -39.33 -19.57
CA GLY A 56 -28.52 -39.02 -19.22
C GLY A 56 -28.21 -37.53 -19.27
N ASN A 57 -27.64 -37.04 -18.20
CA ASN A 57 -27.06 -35.72 -18.14
C ASN A 57 -25.56 -35.88 -18.26
N GLU A 58 -25.03 -35.51 -19.42
CA GLU A 58 -23.63 -35.11 -19.54
C GLU A 58 -23.39 -34.01 -18.52
N VAL A 59 -22.48 -34.26 -17.60
CA VAL A 59 -21.95 -33.25 -16.69
C VAL A 59 -21.08 -32.34 -17.55
N THR A 60 -21.65 -31.26 -18.08
CA THR A 60 -20.88 -30.10 -18.44
C THR A 60 -20.38 -29.51 -17.11
N GLU A 61 -19.07 -29.56 -16.89
CA GLU A 61 -18.42 -28.75 -15.89
C GLU A 61 -18.92 -27.31 -16.06
N GLY A 62 -19.77 -26.89 -15.13
CA GLY A 62 -20.28 -25.54 -15.10
C GLY A 62 -19.13 -24.59 -14.75
N ALA A 63 -18.76 -23.71 -15.67
CA ALA A 63 -18.07 -22.50 -15.35
C ALA A 63 -18.87 -21.84 -14.20
N SER A 64 -18.26 -21.61 -13.07
CA SER A 64 -18.84 -20.80 -12.00
C SER A 64 -19.12 -19.42 -12.61
N GLU A 65 -20.38 -18.99 -12.63
CA GLU A 65 -20.71 -17.60 -12.94
C GLU A 65 -20.12 -16.76 -11.79
N GLU A 66 -18.87 -16.32 -11.95
CA GLU A 66 -18.23 -15.41 -11.04
C GLU A 66 -18.96 -14.08 -11.11
N ASN A 67 -19.49 -13.63 -9.97
CA ASN A 67 -20.15 -12.33 -9.91
C ASN A 67 -19.10 -11.23 -10.09
N PRO A 68 -19.32 -10.26 -10.99
CA PRO A 68 -18.40 -9.14 -11.17
C PRO A 68 -18.15 -8.40 -9.84
N VAL A 69 -16.89 -8.09 -9.54
CA VAL A 69 -16.49 -7.29 -8.38
C VAL A 69 -16.22 -5.87 -8.84
N THR A 70 -16.93 -4.90 -8.24
CA THR A 70 -16.76 -3.47 -8.55
C THR A 70 -16.25 -2.72 -7.33
N PHE A 71 -15.22 -1.91 -7.51
CA PHE A 71 -14.62 -1.07 -6.47
C PHE A 71 -14.04 0.20 -7.07
N THR A 72 -13.78 1.21 -6.21
CA THR A 72 -13.05 2.42 -6.62
C THR A 72 -11.57 2.20 -6.39
N ASP A 73 -10.74 2.33 -7.42
CA ASP A 73 -9.28 2.16 -7.35
C ASP A 73 -8.56 3.41 -6.81
N ALA A 74 -7.23 3.31 -6.64
CA ALA A 74 -6.41 4.41 -6.10
C ALA A 74 -6.26 5.63 -7.05
N LEU A 75 -6.69 5.53 -8.31
CA LEU A 75 -6.84 6.68 -9.20
C LEU A 75 -8.25 7.32 -9.12
N GLY A 76 -9.14 6.80 -8.27
CA GLY A 76 -10.51 7.27 -8.10
C GLY A 76 -11.46 6.83 -9.22
N ARG A 77 -11.14 5.75 -9.93
CA ARG A 77 -11.96 5.18 -11.00
C ARG A 77 -12.77 4.00 -10.48
N ASP A 78 -13.99 3.85 -10.96
CA ASP A 78 -14.76 2.63 -10.72
C ASP A 78 -14.26 1.53 -11.68
N VAL A 79 -13.70 0.48 -11.11
CA VAL A 79 -13.17 -0.69 -11.82
C VAL A 79 -14.09 -1.87 -11.56
N THR A 80 -14.53 -2.54 -12.63
CA THR A 80 -15.32 -3.78 -12.56
C THR A 80 -14.48 -4.93 -13.12
N VAL A 81 -14.13 -5.87 -12.26
CA VAL A 81 -13.43 -7.11 -12.63
C VAL A 81 -14.47 -8.17 -12.96
N THR A 82 -14.47 -8.63 -14.19
CA THR A 82 -15.38 -9.66 -14.71
C THR A 82 -14.69 -10.99 -15.00
N SER A 83 -13.35 -10.98 -15.08
CA SER A 83 -12.50 -12.15 -15.25
C SER A 83 -11.17 -11.91 -14.56
N HIS A 84 -10.58 -12.95 -14.00
CA HIS A 84 -9.26 -12.97 -13.37
C HIS A 84 -8.51 -14.29 -13.63
N ASP A 85 -8.83 -14.93 -14.77
CA ASP A 85 -8.18 -16.15 -15.21
C ASP A 85 -6.70 -15.94 -15.57
N ARG A 86 -6.37 -14.70 -16.00
CA ARG A 86 -5.04 -14.32 -16.47
C ARG A 86 -4.62 -12.98 -15.85
N VAL A 87 -4.02 -13.04 -14.69
CA VAL A 87 -3.64 -11.83 -13.94
C VAL A 87 -2.16 -11.52 -14.09
N ALA A 88 -1.84 -10.27 -14.37
CA ALA A 88 -0.48 -9.75 -14.31
C ALA A 88 -0.34 -8.72 -13.18
N ALA A 89 0.77 -8.76 -12.43
CA ALA A 89 1.09 -7.79 -11.40
C ALA A 89 2.35 -7.00 -11.77
N MET A 90 2.25 -5.67 -11.80
CA MET A 90 3.32 -4.80 -12.30
C MET A 90 4.44 -4.53 -11.30
N ILE A 91 4.30 -4.98 -10.05
CA ILE A 91 5.34 -4.95 -9.02
C ILE A 91 5.23 -6.20 -8.13
N GLY A 92 6.35 -6.72 -7.67
CA GLY A 92 6.39 -7.96 -6.89
C GLY A 92 5.61 -7.90 -5.58
N SER A 93 5.57 -6.74 -4.91
CA SER A 93 4.77 -6.61 -3.68
C SER A 93 3.28 -6.80 -3.92
N PHE A 94 2.76 -6.42 -5.08
CA PHE A 94 1.35 -6.64 -5.45
C PHE A 94 1.12 -8.04 -6.00
N ALA A 95 2.13 -8.63 -6.66
CA ALA A 95 2.14 -10.04 -6.98
C ALA A 95 1.96 -10.90 -5.72
N ASP A 96 2.71 -10.58 -4.65
CA ASP A 96 2.60 -11.26 -3.35
C ASP A 96 1.18 -11.12 -2.73
N VAL A 97 0.57 -9.93 -2.77
CA VAL A 97 -0.82 -9.75 -2.28
C VAL A 97 -1.82 -10.59 -3.08
N TRP A 98 -1.67 -10.63 -4.40
CA TRP A 98 -2.53 -11.44 -5.25
C TRP A 98 -2.41 -12.94 -4.94
N LEU A 99 -1.18 -13.45 -4.78
CA LEU A 99 -0.94 -14.84 -4.35
C LEU A 99 -1.49 -15.11 -2.93
N LEU A 100 -1.31 -14.17 -1.99
CA LEU A 100 -1.87 -14.25 -0.63
C LEU A 100 -3.39 -14.25 -0.62
N SER A 101 -4.05 -13.72 -1.64
CA SER A 101 -5.50 -13.77 -1.84
C SER A 101 -5.99 -15.04 -2.54
N GLY A 102 -5.07 -15.95 -2.90
CA GLY A 102 -5.39 -17.22 -3.56
C GLY A 102 -5.46 -17.15 -5.09
N GLY A 103 -4.98 -16.05 -5.68
CA GLY A 103 -4.88 -15.90 -7.12
C GLY A 103 -3.63 -16.52 -7.73
N GLU A 104 -3.61 -16.65 -9.05
CA GLU A 104 -2.46 -17.10 -9.84
C GLU A 104 -2.01 -15.98 -10.80
N LEU A 105 -0.75 -16.01 -11.22
CA LEU A 105 -0.16 -14.99 -12.08
C LEU A 105 0.26 -15.58 -13.43
N VAL A 106 0.06 -14.81 -14.51
CA VAL A 106 0.63 -15.11 -15.83
C VAL A 106 1.87 -14.26 -16.14
N ALA A 107 2.03 -13.11 -15.46
CA ALA A 107 3.19 -12.24 -15.64
C ALA A 107 3.42 -11.36 -14.40
N THR A 108 4.68 -11.03 -14.12
CA THR A 108 5.02 -10.06 -13.09
C THR A 108 6.41 -9.46 -13.31
N ALA A 109 6.74 -8.35 -12.59
CA ALA A 109 8.05 -7.72 -12.65
C ALA A 109 9.14 -8.56 -11.97
N ASN A 110 10.42 -8.33 -12.32
CA ASN A 110 11.57 -9.12 -11.87
C ASN A 110 11.80 -9.09 -10.35
N ASP A 111 11.34 -8.05 -9.65
CA ASP A 111 11.46 -7.95 -8.19
C ASP A 111 10.69 -9.03 -7.43
N SER A 112 9.73 -9.69 -8.08
CA SER A 112 9.03 -10.87 -7.55
C SER A 112 10.00 -12.01 -7.22
N TRP A 113 11.01 -12.23 -8.04
CA TRP A 113 12.06 -13.23 -7.82
C TRP A 113 13.28 -12.64 -7.07
N GLU A 114 13.79 -11.49 -7.53
CA GLU A 114 15.05 -10.93 -7.06
C GLU A 114 14.99 -10.36 -5.63
N SER A 115 13.84 -9.81 -5.23
CA SER A 115 13.69 -9.10 -3.96
C SER A 115 12.70 -9.76 -3.00
N LEU A 116 11.72 -10.48 -3.53
CA LEU A 116 10.64 -11.07 -2.77
C LEU A 116 10.75 -12.59 -2.66
N ASP A 117 11.54 -13.23 -3.54
CA ASP A 117 11.74 -14.68 -3.58
C ASP A 117 10.40 -15.44 -3.60
N LEU A 118 9.47 -14.95 -4.46
CA LEU A 118 8.15 -15.57 -4.59
C LEU A 118 8.27 -16.90 -5.32
N ASP A 119 7.54 -17.90 -4.81
CA ASP A 119 7.42 -19.21 -5.44
C ASP A 119 6.41 -19.13 -6.60
N LEU A 120 6.92 -18.86 -7.79
CA LEU A 120 6.14 -18.68 -9.02
C LEU A 120 6.38 -19.85 -9.97
N GLY A 121 5.34 -20.21 -10.73
CA GLY A 121 5.44 -21.24 -11.76
C GLY A 121 6.45 -20.88 -12.88
N ASP A 122 7.01 -21.89 -13.51
CA ASP A 122 8.00 -21.72 -14.60
C ASP A 122 7.41 -21.01 -15.85
N ASP A 123 6.10 -20.94 -15.96
CA ASP A 123 5.34 -20.32 -17.06
C ASP A 123 4.97 -18.86 -16.79
N VAL A 124 5.26 -18.32 -15.60
CA VAL A 124 5.03 -16.91 -15.29
C VAL A 124 6.05 -16.05 -16.01
N VAL A 125 5.56 -15.14 -16.86
CA VAL A 125 6.38 -14.26 -17.68
C VAL A 125 7.04 -13.18 -16.81
N ASN A 126 8.37 -13.09 -16.87
CA ASN A 126 9.12 -12.01 -16.27
C ASN A 126 9.06 -10.75 -17.16
N LEU A 127 8.43 -9.69 -16.65
CA LEU A 127 8.26 -8.42 -17.35
C LEU A 127 9.49 -7.50 -17.26
N GLY A 128 10.56 -7.94 -16.58
CA GLY A 128 11.77 -7.14 -16.37
C GLY A 128 11.61 -6.08 -15.27
N SER A 129 12.33 -4.98 -15.42
CA SER A 129 12.39 -3.91 -14.41
C SER A 129 11.04 -3.23 -14.18
N ILE A 130 10.75 -2.89 -12.92
CA ILE A 130 9.58 -2.10 -12.54
C ILE A 130 9.54 -0.75 -13.28
N GLN A 131 10.70 -0.10 -13.47
CA GLN A 131 10.79 1.22 -14.10
C GLN A 131 10.60 1.18 -15.60
N GLU A 132 10.99 0.07 -16.24
CA GLU A 132 10.90 -0.13 -17.71
C GLU A 132 10.37 -1.54 -18.00
N PRO A 133 9.08 -1.82 -17.68
CA PRO A 133 8.52 -3.14 -17.91
C PRO A 133 8.37 -3.45 -19.39
N ASN A 134 8.55 -4.71 -19.76
CA ASN A 134 8.36 -5.19 -21.13
C ASN A 134 6.87 -5.25 -21.50
N THR A 135 6.37 -4.20 -22.11
CA THR A 135 4.96 -4.05 -22.52
C THR A 135 4.54 -5.05 -23.58
N GLU A 136 5.46 -5.45 -24.48
CA GLU A 136 5.19 -6.46 -25.52
C GLU A 136 4.97 -7.83 -24.86
N ALA A 137 5.81 -8.19 -23.90
CA ALA A 137 5.67 -9.44 -23.14
C ALA A 137 4.38 -9.43 -22.30
N LEU A 138 4.01 -8.29 -21.69
CA LEU A 138 2.77 -8.12 -20.96
C LEU A 138 1.55 -8.38 -21.85
N LEU A 139 1.48 -7.74 -23.02
CA LEU A 139 0.37 -7.94 -23.95
C LEU A 139 0.37 -9.35 -24.54
N ALA A 140 1.55 -9.96 -24.79
CA ALA A 140 1.66 -11.33 -25.25
C ALA A 140 1.20 -12.36 -24.22
N ALA A 141 1.29 -12.03 -22.93
CA ALA A 141 0.74 -12.84 -21.85
C ALA A 141 -0.80 -12.80 -21.79
N GLN A 142 -1.44 -11.91 -22.56
CA GLN A 142 -2.90 -11.77 -22.66
C GLN A 142 -3.61 -11.70 -21.30
N PRO A 143 -3.23 -10.77 -20.41
CA PRO A 143 -3.92 -10.63 -19.13
C PRO A 143 -5.34 -10.09 -19.35
N ASP A 144 -6.28 -10.56 -18.53
CA ASP A 144 -7.63 -9.99 -18.42
C ASP A 144 -7.70 -8.96 -17.28
N LEU A 145 -6.82 -9.09 -16.29
CA LEU A 145 -6.63 -8.15 -15.18
C LEU A 145 -5.14 -7.79 -15.01
N VAL A 146 -4.85 -6.51 -14.91
CA VAL A 146 -3.53 -5.99 -14.51
C VAL A 146 -3.65 -5.27 -13.17
N ILE A 147 -2.83 -5.68 -12.20
CA ILE A 147 -2.71 -5.05 -10.88
C ILE A 147 -1.48 -4.13 -10.91
N ALA A 148 -1.69 -2.83 -10.73
CA ALA A 148 -0.68 -1.79 -10.92
C ALA A 148 -0.59 -0.83 -9.73
N SER A 149 0.54 -0.12 -9.60
CA SER A 149 0.81 0.82 -8.51
C SER A 149 0.73 2.26 -8.98
N THR A 150 0.03 3.12 -8.22
CA THR A 150 0.05 4.58 -8.45
C THR A 150 1.40 5.22 -8.12
N ASN A 151 2.22 4.57 -7.29
CA ASN A 151 3.54 5.06 -6.87
C ASN A 151 4.67 4.70 -7.86
N THR A 152 4.32 4.08 -9.00
CA THR A 152 5.27 3.68 -10.05
C THR A 152 4.87 4.36 -11.35
N THR A 153 5.65 5.37 -11.77
CA THR A 153 5.35 6.21 -12.94
C THR A 153 5.08 5.37 -14.20
N SER A 154 5.92 4.37 -14.49
CA SER A 154 5.76 3.48 -15.64
C SER A 154 4.44 2.72 -15.63
N ASN A 155 3.92 2.35 -14.45
CA ASN A 155 2.62 1.68 -14.32
C ASN A 155 1.47 2.62 -14.72
N VAL A 156 1.53 3.89 -14.27
CA VAL A 156 0.50 4.89 -14.60
C VAL A 156 0.54 5.27 -16.08
N GLU A 157 1.72 5.39 -16.66
CA GLU A 157 1.90 5.71 -18.09
C GLU A 157 1.33 4.64 -19.04
N MET A 158 1.20 3.39 -18.58
CA MET A 158 0.64 2.30 -19.40
C MET A 158 -0.91 2.24 -19.39
N GLU A 159 -1.59 3.06 -18.60
CA GLU A 159 -3.06 3.01 -18.46
C GLU A 159 -3.79 3.04 -19.80
N ASN A 160 -3.47 4.03 -20.63
CA ASN A 160 -4.14 4.20 -21.93
C ASN A 160 -3.91 3.00 -22.85
N MET A 161 -2.67 2.51 -22.93
CA MET A 161 -2.32 1.36 -23.78
C MET A 161 -3.08 0.10 -23.35
N LEU A 162 -3.15 -0.19 -22.04
CA LEU A 162 -3.86 -1.36 -21.53
C LEU A 162 -5.37 -1.25 -21.73
N THR A 163 -5.94 -0.06 -21.52
CA THR A 163 -7.36 0.21 -21.75
C THR A 163 -7.72 0.05 -23.23
N GLU A 164 -6.90 0.57 -24.16
CA GLU A 164 -7.09 0.40 -25.61
C GLU A 164 -6.95 -1.06 -26.05
N ALA A 165 -6.14 -1.86 -25.35
CA ALA A 165 -6.02 -3.30 -25.54
C ALA A 165 -7.20 -4.10 -24.96
N GLY A 166 -8.15 -3.44 -24.26
CA GLY A 166 -9.30 -4.09 -23.63
C GLY A 166 -8.97 -4.81 -22.33
N VAL A 167 -7.84 -4.50 -21.69
CA VAL A 167 -7.41 -5.09 -20.42
C VAL A 167 -7.98 -4.30 -19.26
N THR A 168 -8.58 -4.98 -18.27
CA THR A 168 -8.98 -4.37 -17.00
C THR A 168 -7.73 -4.03 -16.19
N VAL A 169 -7.61 -2.77 -15.73
CA VAL A 169 -6.48 -2.34 -14.91
C VAL A 169 -7.00 -1.80 -13.59
N ALA A 170 -6.48 -2.33 -12.48
CA ALA A 170 -6.76 -1.90 -11.12
C ALA A 170 -5.50 -1.28 -10.50
N TYR A 171 -5.59 -0.03 -10.05
CA TYR A 171 -4.49 0.67 -9.39
C TYR A 171 -4.65 0.68 -7.88
N PHE A 172 -3.55 0.39 -7.19
CA PHE A 172 -3.49 0.43 -5.73
C PHE A 172 -2.37 1.35 -5.25
N ASP A 173 -2.59 1.95 -4.08
CA ASP A 173 -1.58 2.66 -3.30
C ASP A 173 -1.46 1.99 -1.93
N VAL A 174 -0.34 1.34 -1.66
CA VAL A 174 -0.10 0.66 -0.39
C VAL A 174 1.16 1.24 0.23
N SER A 175 1.00 2.10 1.23
CA SER A 175 2.10 2.67 2.04
C SER A 175 2.05 2.21 3.49
N ASP A 176 0.88 1.80 3.97
CA ASP A 176 0.61 1.39 5.34
C ASP A 176 -0.20 0.09 5.42
N PHE A 177 -0.46 -0.37 6.64
CA PHE A 177 -1.22 -1.60 6.87
C PHE A 177 -2.70 -1.48 6.48
N ALA A 178 -3.31 -0.31 6.66
CA ALA A 178 -4.73 -0.13 6.32
C ALA A 178 -4.94 -0.23 4.81
N ALA A 179 -4.05 0.36 4.02
CA ALA A 179 -4.07 0.25 2.56
C ALA A 179 -3.79 -1.17 2.06
N TYR A 180 -2.87 -1.90 2.74
CA TYR A 180 -2.66 -3.34 2.47
C TYR A 180 -3.94 -4.15 2.74
N LEU A 181 -4.59 -3.92 3.89
CA LEU A 181 -5.80 -4.62 4.28
C LEU A 181 -6.93 -4.38 3.28
N GLN A 182 -7.07 -3.14 2.80
CA GLN A 182 -8.06 -2.78 1.77
C GLN A 182 -7.76 -3.47 0.43
N MET A 183 -6.51 -3.50 -0.02
CA MET A 183 -6.11 -4.21 -1.24
C MET A 183 -6.38 -5.70 -1.12
N LEU A 184 -6.01 -6.32 0.01
CA LEU A 184 -6.23 -7.75 0.25
C LEU A 184 -7.73 -8.09 0.29
N ASP A 185 -8.57 -7.22 0.88
CA ASP A 185 -10.02 -7.38 0.92
C ASP A 185 -10.60 -7.42 -0.49
N ILE A 186 -10.23 -6.46 -1.35
CA ILE A 186 -10.64 -6.41 -2.76
C ILE A 186 -10.14 -7.66 -3.51
N CYS A 187 -8.86 -8.03 -3.37
CA CYS A 187 -8.31 -9.20 -4.04
C CYS A 187 -9.02 -10.49 -3.60
N THR A 188 -9.38 -10.63 -2.31
CA THR A 188 -10.11 -11.79 -1.82
C THR A 188 -11.60 -11.76 -2.17
N ASP A 189 -12.19 -10.60 -2.47
CA ASP A 189 -13.52 -10.52 -3.09
C ASP A 189 -13.47 -11.07 -4.53
N ILE A 190 -12.43 -10.69 -5.30
CA ILE A 190 -12.24 -11.15 -6.67
C ILE A 190 -12.03 -12.66 -6.72
N THR A 191 -11.17 -13.22 -5.86
CA THR A 191 -10.86 -14.65 -5.82
C THR A 191 -11.90 -15.50 -5.06
N GLY A 192 -12.87 -14.85 -4.37
CA GLY A 192 -13.85 -15.53 -3.51
C GLY A 192 -13.25 -16.15 -2.23
N ARG A 193 -12.00 -15.83 -1.86
CA ARG A 193 -11.23 -16.45 -0.78
C ARG A 193 -11.18 -15.60 0.50
N LYS A 194 -12.34 -15.31 1.08
CA LYS A 194 -12.44 -14.55 2.34
C LYS A 194 -11.77 -15.22 3.55
N ASP A 195 -11.56 -16.53 3.50
CA ASP A 195 -10.73 -17.25 4.46
C ASP A 195 -9.27 -16.76 4.46
N LEU A 196 -8.76 -16.36 3.29
CA LEU A 196 -7.41 -15.80 3.16
C LEU A 196 -7.35 -14.31 3.61
N TYR A 197 -8.43 -13.55 3.47
CA TYR A 197 -8.55 -12.24 4.09
C TYR A 197 -8.49 -12.33 5.62
N GLU A 198 -9.21 -13.27 6.21
CA GLU A 198 -9.15 -13.50 7.65
C GLU A 198 -7.73 -13.86 8.10
N LYS A 199 -7.11 -14.84 7.43
CA LYS A 199 -5.76 -15.32 7.76
C LYS A 199 -4.66 -14.29 7.55
N ASN A 200 -4.60 -13.67 6.36
CA ASN A 200 -3.49 -12.80 5.95
C ASN A 200 -3.73 -11.32 6.25
N GLY A 201 -4.96 -10.94 6.65
CA GLY A 201 -5.37 -9.59 6.98
C GLY A 201 -5.76 -9.45 8.47
N LEU A 202 -6.91 -10.01 8.88
CA LEU A 202 -7.47 -9.75 10.21
C LEU A 202 -6.64 -10.37 11.35
N GLU A 203 -6.05 -11.54 11.15
CA GLU A 203 -5.13 -12.13 12.16
C GLU A 203 -3.86 -11.26 12.31
N VAL A 204 -3.35 -10.69 11.21
CA VAL A 204 -2.22 -9.76 11.22
C VAL A 204 -2.60 -8.44 11.91
N GLN A 205 -3.80 -7.91 11.64
CA GLN A 205 -4.33 -6.74 12.32
C GLN A 205 -4.34 -6.92 13.83
N LYS A 206 -4.84 -8.06 14.29
CA LYS A 206 -4.87 -8.38 15.72
C LYS A 206 -3.47 -8.42 16.34
N GLN A 207 -2.49 -9.02 15.64
CA GLN A 207 -1.09 -9.02 16.09
C GLN A 207 -0.56 -7.58 16.23
N ILE A 208 -0.83 -6.71 15.25
CA ILE A 208 -0.41 -5.31 15.28
C ILE A 208 -1.06 -4.57 16.47
N GLU A 209 -2.35 -4.77 16.73
CA GLU A 209 -3.05 -4.15 17.85
C GLU A 209 -2.44 -4.57 19.21
N GLU A 210 -2.10 -5.85 19.37
CA GLU A 210 -1.41 -6.37 20.57
C GLU A 210 -0.01 -5.74 20.72
N ILE A 211 0.74 -5.55 19.64
CA ILE A 211 2.06 -4.91 19.65
C ILE A 211 1.94 -3.42 19.98
N LYS A 212 0.99 -2.72 19.39
CA LYS A 212 0.75 -1.29 19.64
C LYS A 212 0.32 -1.01 21.08
N ALA A 213 -0.26 -1.97 21.77
CA ALA A 213 -0.55 -1.84 23.20
C ALA A 213 0.71 -1.72 24.11
N ARG A 214 1.92 -1.98 23.55
CA ARG A 214 3.22 -1.78 24.25
C ARG A 214 3.75 -0.34 24.12
N VAL A 215 3.19 0.45 23.20
CA VAL A 215 3.60 1.85 23.00
C VAL A 215 3.30 2.65 24.24
N ASP A 216 4.32 3.35 24.75
CA ASP A 216 4.22 4.22 25.92
C ASP A 216 4.25 5.72 25.51
N ASP A 217 4.24 6.61 26.49
CA ASP A 217 4.26 8.06 26.29
C ASP A 217 5.67 8.64 26.05
N SER A 218 6.69 7.83 25.75
CA SER A 218 8.08 8.28 25.58
C SER A 218 8.31 9.10 24.30
N HIS A 219 7.58 8.79 23.23
CA HIS A 219 7.68 9.45 21.92
C HIS A 219 9.13 9.62 21.42
N PRO A 220 9.91 8.54 21.26
CA PRO A 220 11.32 8.65 20.89
C PRO A 220 11.51 9.37 19.54
N SER A 221 12.51 10.25 19.50
CA SER A 221 12.90 10.95 18.26
C SER A 221 13.71 10.02 17.36
N VAL A 222 13.36 9.96 16.08
CA VAL A 222 13.97 9.02 15.13
C VAL A 222 14.42 9.71 13.84
N LEU A 223 15.48 9.19 13.23
CA LEU A 223 15.85 9.46 11.85
C LEU A 223 15.70 8.18 11.04
N PHE A 224 14.84 8.21 10.02
CA PHE A 224 14.69 7.10 9.10
C PHE A 224 15.37 7.40 7.76
N LEU A 225 16.30 6.54 7.36
CA LEU A 225 17.12 6.67 6.17
C LEU A 225 16.84 5.54 5.18
N ARG A 226 16.85 5.89 3.89
CA ARG A 226 16.84 4.93 2.80
C ARG A 226 18.13 5.08 1.98
N ALA A 227 18.94 4.03 1.97
CA ALA A 227 20.20 3.95 1.24
C ALA A 227 20.02 3.19 -0.07
N ALA A 228 20.62 3.67 -1.13
CA ALA A 228 20.69 3.04 -2.44
C ALA A 228 22.12 3.18 -3.00
N ALA A 229 22.46 2.44 -4.04
CA ALA A 229 23.76 2.60 -4.74
C ALA A 229 23.96 4.04 -5.28
N SER A 230 22.87 4.82 -5.45
CA SER A 230 22.91 6.23 -5.88
C SER A 230 23.07 7.25 -4.75
N GLY A 231 23.08 6.81 -3.48
CA GLY A 231 23.22 7.67 -2.30
C GLY A 231 22.20 7.40 -1.20
N VAL A 232 22.22 8.24 -0.15
CA VAL A 232 21.37 8.12 1.05
C VAL A 232 20.39 9.28 1.11
N LYS A 233 19.13 8.99 1.48
CA LYS A 233 18.07 10.00 1.66
C LYS A 233 17.34 9.79 2.99
N ALA A 234 17.05 10.87 3.68
CA ALA A 234 16.10 10.85 4.77
C ALA A 234 14.67 10.61 4.22
N LYS A 235 13.86 9.91 4.99
CA LYS A 235 12.46 9.64 4.70
C LYS A 235 11.62 10.12 5.88
N GLY A 236 10.55 10.83 5.56
CA GLY A 236 9.57 11.27 6.57
C GLY A 236 8.68 10.13 7.05
N SER A 237 7.80 10.47 7.96
CA SER A 237 6.79 9.57 8.52
C SER A 237 5.73 9.16 7.49
N GLU A 238 5.56 9.93 6.41
CA GLU A 238 4.57 9.66 5.37
C GLU A 238 5.21 9.21 4.06
N GLY A 239 4.48 8.37 3.31
CA GLY A 239 4.88 7.92 1.98
C GLY A 239 6.03 6.93 1.95
N SER A 240 6.36 6.32 3.09
CA SER A 240 7.34 5.23 3.18
C SER A 240 6.96 4.22 4.26
N VAL A 241 7.07 2.93 3.95
CA VAL A 241 6.69 1.84 4.86
C VAL A 241 7.33 1.98 6.24
N GLY A 242 8.66 2.15 6.31
CA GLY A 242 9.35 2.28 7.60
C GLY A 242 8.98 3.57 8.35
N GLY A 243 8.73 4.67 7.63
CA GLY A 243 8.28 5.93 8.23
C GLY A 243 6.89 5.83 8.85
N GLU A 244 5.93 5.23 8.14
CA GLU A 244 4.58 5.00 8.64
C GLU A 244 4.57 4.05 9.86
N LEU A 245 5.37 2.98 9.84
CA LEU A 245 5.52 2.07 10.97
C LEU A 245 6.05 2.78 12.22
N LEU A 246 7.11 3.59 12.08
CA LEU A 246 7.69 4.36 13.20
C LEU A 246 6.70 5.38 13.75
N LYS A 247 5.96 6.08 12.88
CA LYS A 247 4.88 7.01 13.27
C LYS A 247 3.79 6.30 14.05
N ASP A 248 3.33 5.15 13.56
CA ASP A 248 2.25 4.38 14.17
C ASP A 248 2.67 3.74 15.51
N LEU A 249 3.97 3.55 15.71
CA LEU A 249 4.61 3.18 16.98
C LEU A 249 4.95 4.40 17.86
N GLY A 250 4.39 5.59 17.61
CA GLY A 250 4.51 6.76 18.45
C GLY A 250 5.81 7.56 18.33
N CYS A 251 6.70 7.24 17.39
CA CYS A 251 7.96 7.96 17.18
C CYS A 251 7.74 9.33 16.55
N VAL A 252 8.67 10.26 16.82
CA VAL A 252 8.75 11.58 16.19
C VAL A 252 9.91 11.59 15.20
N ASN A 253 9.61 11.58 13.90
CA ASN A 253 10.65 11.61 12.88
C ASN A 253 11.19 13.04 12.68
N ILE A 254 12.48 13.24 12.89
CA ILE A 254 13.12 14.57 12.79
C ILE A 254 13.01 15.15 11.37
N ALA A 255 12.92 14.32 10.34
CA ALA A 255 12.78 14.77 8.96
C ALA A 255 11.40 15.39 8.66
N ASP A 256 10.36 15.14 9.46
CA ASP A 256 9.03 15.73 9.25
C ASP A 256 9.02 17.25 9.57
N SER A 257 9.88 17.69 10.48
CA SER A 257 10.00 19.09 10.87
C SER A 257 11.04 19.87 10.06
N ASP A 258 11.85 19.20 9.25
CA ASP A 258 12.92 19.80 8.45
C ASP A 258 12.87 19.29 6.99
N SER A 259 12.19 20.04 6.13
CA SER A 259 12.12 19.75 4.69
C SER A 259 13.51 19.72 4.02
N GLY A 260 14.48 20.44 4.58
CA GLY A 260 15.87 20.41 4.11
C GLY A 260 16.50 19.02 4.25
N LEU A 261 16.14 18.24 5.29
CA LEU A 261 16.59 16.85 5.44
C LEU A 261 16.00 15.92 4.39
N LEU A 262 14.74 16.15 3.98
CA LEU A 262 14.08 15.35 2.94
C LEU A 262 14.65 15.63 1.55
N ASP A 263 14.99 16.89 1.27
CA ASP A 263 15.52 17.33 -0.02
C ASP A 263 17.02 17.02 -0.17
N ASN A 264 17.78 17.27 0.91
CA ASN A 264 19.23 17.12 0.91
C ASN A 264 19.73 16.74 2.30
N LEU A 265 20.19 15.50 2.44
CA LEU A 265 20.67 14.96 3.71
C LEU A 265 21.80 15.82 4.28
N SER A 266 21.53 16.55 5.38
CA SER A 266 22.46 17.43 6.08
C SER A 266 22.91 16.85 7.40
N LEU A 267 24.19 16.50 7.51
CA LEU A 267 24.76 16.00 8.76
C LEU A 267 24.70 17.04 9.89
N GLU A 268 24.80 18.34 9.57
CA GLU A 268 24.65 19.42 10.55
C GLU A 268 23.23 19.46 11.14
N ALA A 269 22.21 19.27 10.30
CA ALA A 269 20.81 19.19 10.74
C ALA A 269 20.58 17.94 11.62
N ILE A 270 21.15 16.80 11.25
CA ILE A 270 21.07 15.55 12.02
C ILE A 270 21.71 15.75 13.40
N VAL A 271 22.90 16.35 13.47
CA VAL A 271 23.62 16.64 14.75
C VAL A 271 22.84 17.63 15.61
N THR A 272 22.21 18.63 14.98
CA THR A 272 21.40 19.63 15.71
C THR A 272 20.14 19.02 16.30
N ALA A 273 19.49 18.13 15.58
CA ALA A 273 18.29 17.43 16.02
C ALA A 273 18.58 16.31 17.04
N ASP A 274 19.79 15.70 16.96
CA ASP A 274 20.33 14.64 17.83
C ASP A 274 19.28 13.54 18.14
N PRO A 275 18.85 12.74 17.15
CA PRO A 275 17.79 11.76 17.35
C PRO A 275 18.19 10.64 18.32
N ASP A 276 17.20 10.08 19.04
CA ASP A 276 17.37 8.94 19.97
C ASP A 276 17.69 7.65 19.21
N TYR A 277 17.14 7.48 17.99
CA TYR A 277 17.35 6.32 17.15
C TYR A 277 17.63 6.71 15.69
N ILE A 278 18.48 5.92 15.03
CA ILE A 278 18.70 6.02 13.59
C ILE A 278 18.44 4.65 12.95
N PHE A 279 17.50 4.62 12.04
CA PHE A 279 17.14 3.43 11.27
C PHE A 279 17.51 3.62 9.80
N VAL A 280 18.13 2.60 9.22
CA VAL A 280 18.50 2.58 7.81
C VAL A 280 17.88 1.38 7.13
N THR A 281 17.21 1.57 6.00
CA THR A 281 16.84 0.48 5.10
C THR A 281 17.51 0.66 3.74
N THR A 282 17.65 -0.42 2.98
CA THR A 282 18.28 -0.37 1.65
C THR A 282 17.23 -0.42 0.53
N GLN A 283 17.59 0.13 -0.65
CA GLN A 283 16.81 0.08 -1.87
C GLN A 283 17.65 -0.41 -3.04
N GLY A 284 17.03 -1.10 -4.00
CA GLY A 284 17.72 -1.71 -5.15
C GLY A 284 18.29 -3.09 -4.82
N THR A 285 19.04 -3.68 -5.75
CA THR A 285 19.61 -5.02 -5.63
C THR A 285 21.01 -5.01 -5.03
N ASP A 286 21.75 -3.92 -5.16
CA ASP A 286 23.11 -3.76 -4.62
C ASP A 286 23.07 -3.20 -3.19
N THR A 287 22.92 -4.10 -2.22
CA THR A 287 22.88 -3.74 -0.79
C THR A 287 24.24 -3.28 -0.29
N ASP A 288 25.34 -3.86 -0.79
CA ASP A 288 26.67 -3.52 -0.34
C ASP A 288 27.03 -2.08 -0.75
N ALA A 289 26.80 -1.69 -2.01
CA ALA A 289 26.99 -0.32 -2.46
C ALA A 289 26.05 0.68 -1.73
N ALA A 290 24.84 0.26 -1.39
CA ALA A 290 23.94 1.10 -0.60
C ALA A 290 24.47 1.38 0.81
N LEU A 291 25.02 0.37 1.50
CA LEU A 291 25.60 0.50 2.83
C LEU A 291 26.95 1.23 2.80
N GLU A 292 27.76 1.05 1.74
CA GLU A 292 28.99 1.83 1.53
C GLU A 292 28.67 3.34 1.42
N ASN A 293 27.60 3.72 0.74
CA ASN A 293 27.13 5.12 0.72
C ASN A 293 26.76 5.65 2.12
N VAL A 294 26.17 4.84 3.00
CA VAL A 294 25.92 5.24 4.39
C VAL A 294 27.23 5.45 5.14
N GLN A 295 28.18 4.51 4.95
CA GLN A 295 29.51 4.59 5.57
C GLN A 295 30.21 5.90 5.19
N GLU A 296 30.34 6.18 3.89
CA GLU A 296 31.03 7.36 3.38
C GLU A 296 30.33 8.69 3.72
N THR A 297 28.97 8.70 3.62
CA THR A 297 28.21 9.95 3.78
C THR A 297 28.04 10.34 5.24
N LEU A 298 27.91 9.38 6.16
CA LEU A 298 27.52 9.61 7.55
C LEU A 298 28.56 9.08 8.54
N ILE A 299 28.89 7.77 8.48
CA ILE A 299 29.60 7.07 9.55
C ILE A 299 31.08 7.54 9.63
N ASP A 300 31.73 7.78 8.49
CA ASP A 300 33.13 8.24 8.43
C ASP A 300 33.32 9.68 8.93
N SER A 301 32.20 10.42 9.15
CA SER A 301 32.29 11.77 9.68
C SER A 301 32.65 11.79 11.16
N PRO A 302 33.63 12.62 11.58
CA PRO A 302 34.02 12.71 13.00
C PRO A 302 32.86 13.09 13.95
N VAL A 303 31.84 13.79 13.45
CA VAL A 303 30.68 14.19 14.27
C VAL A 303 29.67 13.08 14.46
N TRP A 304 29.71 12.01 13.66
CA TRP A 304 28.80 10.86 13.79
C TRP A 304 28.85 10.22 15.17
N SER A 305 30.07 10.03 15.72
CA SER A 305 30.26 9.46 17.06
C SER A 305 29.77 10.36 18.21
N SER A 306 29.39 11.61 17.92
CA SER A 306 28.83 12.54 18.90
C SER A 306 27.32 12.39 19.09
N LEU A 307 26.62 11.76 18.15
CA LEU A 307 25.19 11.53 18.20
C LEU A 307 24.76 10.65 19.37
N THR A 308 23.65 10.98 20.00
CA THR A 308 23.06 10.17 21.09
C THR A 308 22.74 8.77 20.62
N ALA A 309 22.08 8.61 19.49
CA ALA A 309 21.77 7.30 18.89
C ALA A 309 23.02 6.43 18.72
N VAL A 310 24.17 7.01 18.32
CA VAL A 310 25.42 6.24 18.11
C VAL A 310 26.07 5.85 19.42
N LYS A 311 26.09 6.75 20.43
CA LYS A 311 26.65 6.46 21.77
C LYS A 311 25.89 5.39 22.49
N GLU A 312 24.59 5.32 22.29
CA GLU A 312 23.68 4.37 22.96
C GLU A 312 23.48 3.07 22.14
N ASN A 313 24.15 2.94 20.99
CA ASN A 313 24.01 1.81 20.07
C ASN A 313 22.61 1.68 19.47
N HIS A 314 21.91 2.80 19.28
CA HIS A 314 20.59 2.89 18.66
C HIS A 314 20.65 3.18 17.14
N TYR A 315 21.66 2.67 16.48
CA TYR A 315 21.80 2.67 15.03
C TYR A 315 21.51 1.28 14.48
N PHE A 316 20.48 1.13 13.63
CA PHE A 316 20.02 -0.15 13.13
C PHE A 316 19.89 -0.16 11.62
N VAL A 317 20.41 -1.22 10.99
CA VAL A 317 20.15 -1.53 9.59
C VAL A 317 18.99 -2.52 9.52
N LEU A 318 17.87 -2.07 8.96
CA LEU A 318 16.62 -2.82 8.92
C LEU A 318 16.49 -3.66 7.63
N ASN A 319 15.76 -4.75 7.73
CA ASN A 319 15.48 -5.64 6.61
C ASN A 319 14.69 -4.91 5.49
N LYS A 320 15.26 -4.84 4.28
CA LYS A 320 14.64 -4.21 3.11
C LYS A 320 13.23 -4.75 2.82
N ARG A 321 13.00 -6.05 3.00
CA ARG A 321 11.71 -6.71 2.76
C ARG A 321 10.60 -6.18 3.66
N LEU A 322 10.92 -5.79 4.89
CA LEU A 322 9.95 -5.34 5.88
C LEU A 322 9.79 -3.81 5.91
N TYR A 323 10.82 -3.04 5.52
CA TYR A 323 10.85 -1.59 5.79
C TYR A 323 11.05 -0.69 4.57
N ASN A 324 11.36 -1.28 3.39
CA ASN A 324 11.39 -0.55 2.12
C ASN A 324 10.39 -1.11 1.10
N LEU A 325 10.27 -2.44 1.03
CA LEU A 325 9.20 -3.11 0.28
C LEU A 325 7.94 -3.17 1.16
N LYS A 326 6.84 -3.67 0.61
CA LYS A 326 5.61 -3.84 1.38
C LYS A 326 5.67 -5.17 2.13
N PRO A 327 5.51 -5.19 3.45
CA PRO A 327 5.58 -6.42 4.25
C PRO A 327 4.49 -7.45 3.92
N ASN A 328 3.31 -6.98 3.48
CA ASN A 328 2.12 -7.78 3.19
C ASN A 328 1.69 -8.62 4.42
N ALA A 329 1.55 -9.94 4.34
CA ALA A 329 1.21 -10.75 5.49
C ALA A 329 2.23 -10.70 6.66
N ARG A 330 3.40 -10.06 6.45
CA ARG A 330 4.46 -9.89 7.46
C ARG A 330 4.44 -8.52 8.17
N TRP A 331 3.38 -7.74 8.03
CA TRP A 331 3.24 -6.47 8.76
C TRP A 331 3.38 -6.66 10.27
N GLY A 332 2.77 -7.72 10.85
CA GLY A 332 2.92 -8.03 12.27
C GLY A 332 4.37 -8.26 12.71
N GLU A 333 5.19 -8.92 11.87
CA GLU A 333 6.63 -9.09 12.09
C GLU A 333 7.37 -7.74 12.07
N ALA A 334 7.07 -6.88 11.09
CA ALA A 334 7.69 -5.56 10.99
C ALA A 334 7.38 -4.67 12.21
N TYR A 335 6.11 -4.65 12.67
CA TYR A 335 5.74 -3.96 13.91
C TYR A 335 6.46 -4.52 15.12
N LYS A 336 6.53 -5.86 15.22
CA LYS A 336 7.16 -6.51 16.36
C LYS A 336 8.64 -6.19 16.49
N GLU A 337 9.40 -6.28 15.39
CA GLU A 337 10.84 -5.98 15.41
C GLU A 337 11.12 -4.54 15.83
N LEU A 338 10.38 -3.56 15.32
CA LEU A 338 10.54 -2.16 15.74
C LEU A 338 10.10 -1.93 17.19
N ALA A 339 8.98 -2.51 17.60
CA ALA A 339 8.53 -2.37 18.98
C ALA A 339 9.50 -3.02 20.00
N ASP A 340 10.15 -4.14 19.63
CA ASP A 340 11.18 -4.78 20.45
C ASP A 340 12.45 -3.91 20.58
N ILE A 341 12.75 -3.08 19.57
CA ILE A 341 13.87 -2.12 19.64
C ILE A 341 13.48 -0.90 20.49
N LEU A 342 12.29 -0.35 20.26
CA LEU A 342 11.84 0.92 20.85
C LEU A 342 11.36 0.76 22.30
N TYR A 343 10.66 -0.34 22.59
CA TYR A 343 9.92 -0.58 23.84
C TYR A 343 10.34 -1.94 24.43
N GLN A 344 11.57 -2.02 24.93
CA GLN A 344 12.06 -3.25 25.58
C GLN A 344 11.22 -3.59 26.80
N GLU A 345 10.79 -4.84 26.92
CA GLU A 345 10.18 -5.33 28.18
C GLU A 345 11.25 -5.30 29.28
N ASN A 346 11.04 -4.50 30.33
CA ASN A 346 11.89 -4.46 31.53
C ASN A 346 11.70 -5.70 32.38
#